data_0922a1eda1732e9cf21d17cff96742b5
#
_entry.id   0922a1eda1732e9cf21d17cff96742b5
#
_cell.length_a   1.000
_cell.length_b   1.000
_cell.length_c   1.000
_cell.angle_alpha   90.00
_cell.angle_beta   90.00
_cell.angle_gamma   90.00
#
_symmetry.space_group_name_H-M   'P 1'
#
loop_
_entity.id
_entity.type
_entity.pdbx_description
1 polymer ?
#
loop_
_entity_poly.entity_id
_entity_poly.type
_entity_poly.pdbx_seq_one_letter_code
_entity_poly.pdbx_strand_id
1 'polypeptide(L)'
;MEKNTLIQILNNLIEKYKTLLKENGKVASGDLLNSIKGEVRVDNNLYTFVINLNDYWKYLENGVNGTAVDNGSTYSFKGKTVNTDAIEKWITVKGIVPHSINNKVPSTKQLAYVISRSIARNGIKGGHYLNNSLQSTNFINNIIEEFSKQVNIEINKITEVNI
;
A
#
# COMPACT_ATOMS: atom_id res chain seq x y z
N MET A 1 -21.45 9.19 17.18
CA MET A 1 -20.13 8.50 17.15
C MET A 1 -19.03 9.55 17.22
N GLU A 2 -18.01 9.33 18.05
CA GLU A 2 -16.92 10.28 18.18
C GLU A 2 -16.00 10.17 16.96
N LYS A 3 -15.91 11.26 16.20
CA LYS A 3 -15.02 11.34 15.02
C LYS A 3 -13.56 11.01 15.37
N ASN A 4 -13.12 11.37 16.58
CA ASN A 4 -11.76 11.11 17.05
C ASN A 4 -11.43 9.60 17.11
N THR A 5 -12.36 8.77 17.59
CA THR A 5 -12.19 7.31 17.63
C THR A 5 -12.02 6.73 16.23
N LEU A 6 -12.80 7.19 15.26
CA LEU A 6 -12.68 6.75 13.87
C LEU A 6 -11.36 7.17 13.24
N ILE A 7 -10.88 8.37 13.56
CA ILE A 7 -9.55 8.83 13.13
C ILE A 7 -8.45 7.93 13.70
N GLN A 8 -8.56 7.50 14.96
CA GLN A 8 -7.60 6.57 15.56
C GLN A 8 -7.61 5.21 14.87
N ILE A 9 -8.79 4.66 14.58
CA ILE A 9 -8.93 3.39 13.84
C ILE A 9 -8.28 3.49 12.46
N LEU A 10 -8.50 4.59 11.74
CA LEU A 10 -7.89 4.85 10.43
C LEU A 10 -6.36 5.00 10.53
N ASN A 11 -5.87 5.72 11.53
CA ASN A 11 -4.44 5.89 11.75
C ASN A 11 -3.74 4.57 12.05
N ASN A 12 -4.34 3.69 12.84
CA ASN A 12 -3.81 2.35 13.11
C ASN A 12 -3.67 1.52 11.82
N LEU A 13 -4.67 1.60 10.93
CA LEU A 13 -4.60 0.96 9.61
C LEU A 13 -3.44 1.51 8.78
N ILE A 14 -3.30 2.84 8.72
CA ILE A 14 -2.25 3.51 7.95
C ILE A 14 -0.85 3.14 8.47
N GLU A 15 -0.65 3.15 9.78
CA GLU A 15 0.65 2.77 10.37
C GLU A 15 0.97 1.30 10.13
N LYS A 16 -0.01 0.40 10.18
CA LYS A 16 0.19 -1.01 9.82
C LYS A 16 0.57 -1.17 8.36
N TYR A 17 -0.10 -0.44 7.45
CA TYR A 17 0.22 -0.45 6.03
C TYR A 17 1.66 0.03 5.76
N LYS A 18 2.06 1.16 6.37
CA LYS A 18 3.43 1.68 6.28
C LYS A 18 4.46 0.68 6.81
N THR A 19 4.15 0.01 7.92
CA THR A 19 5.01 -1.02 8.51
C THR A 19 5.21 -2.19 7.55
N LEU A 20 4.14 -2.72 6.97
CA LEU A 20 4.22 -3.81 6.00
C LEU A 20 5.04 -3.44 4.75
N LEU A 21 4.91 -2.21 4.26
CA LEU A 21 5.74 -1.74 3.14
C LEU A 21 7.23 -1.68 3.51
N LYS A 22 7.57 -1.25 4.73
CA LYS A 22 8.97 -1.20 5.21
C LYS A 22 9.54 -2.61 5.38
N GLU A 23 8.84 -3.49 6.08
CA GLU A 23 9.26 -4.87 6.37
C GLU A 23 9.49 -5.67 5.07
N ASN A 24 8.71 -5.41 4.03
CA ASN A 24 8.86 -6.07 2.74
C ASN A 24 9.81 -5.34 1.77
N GLY A 25 10.58 -4.37 2.24
CA GLY A 25 11.58 -3.65 1.45
C GLY A 25 11.00 -2.82 0.28
N LYS A 26 9.71 -2.46 0.35
CA LYS A 26 9.01 -1.72 -0.72
C LYS A 26 9.22 -0.20 -0.64
N VAL A 27 10.12 0.23 0.20
CA VAL A 27 10.48 1.64 0.37
C VAL A 27 11.83 1.89 -0.30
N ALA A 28 11.88 2.83 -1.23
CA ALA A 28 13.12 3.34 -1.82
C ALA A 28 13.36 4.79 -1.38
N SER A 29 12.72 5.78 -2.01
CA SER A 29 12.82 7.20 -1.66
C SER A 29 11.97 7.59 -0.44
N GLY A 30 10.98 6.79 -0.07
CA GLY A 30 10.00 7.12 0.96
C GLY A 30 8.79 7.90 0.45
N ASP A 31 8.76 8.27 -0.82
CA ASP A 31 7.69 9.11 -1.39
C ASP A 31 6.30 8.50 -1.20
N LEU A 32 6.16 7.18 -1.36
CA LEU A 32 4.88 6.52 -1.09
C LEU A 32 4.48 6.66 0.38
N LEU A 33 5.39 6.34 1.31
CA LEU A 33 5.10 6.43 2.74
C LEU A 33 4.68 7.83 3.16
N ASN A 34 5.35 8.85 2.63
CA ASN A 34 5.09 10.25 2.92
C ASN A 34 3.78 10.75 2.29
N SER A 35 3.33 10.11 1.19
CA SER A 35 2.08 10.45 0.52
C SER A 35 0.85 9.88 1.23
N ILE A 36 1.00 8.86 2.09
CA ILE A 36 -0.14 8.19 2.72
C ILE A 36 -0.75 9.11 3.77
N LYS A 37 -1.97 9.56 3.51
CA LYS A 37 -2.76 10.41 4.40
C LYS A 37 -4.17 9.85 4.53
N GLY A 38 -4.68 9.78 5.75
CA GLY A 38 -6.04 9.36 6.05
C GLY A 38 -6.94 10.51 6.46
N GLU A 39 -8.19 10.44 6.09
CA GLU A 39 -9.22 11.41 6.43
C GLU A 39 -10.54 10.71 6.71
N VAL A 40 -11.25 11.16 7.75
CA VAL A 40 -12.63 10.74 8.01
C VAL A 40 -13.55 11.93 7.70
N ARG A 41 -14.38 11.78 6.68
CA ARG A 41 -15.42 12.75 6.31
C ARG A 41 -16.75 12.33 6.91
N VAL A 42 -17.50 13.28 7.40
CA VAL A 42 -18.82 13.08 7.97
C VAL A 42 -19.79 14.02 7.27
N ASP A 43 -20.79 13.47 6.63
CA ASP A 43 -21.85 14.22 5.96
C ASP A 43 -23.20 13.52 6.21
N ASN A 44 -24.16 14.22 6.83
CA ASN A 44 -25.52 13.71 7.08
C ASN A 44 -25.58 12.26 7.63
N ASN A 45 -24.78 11.96 8.68
CA ASN A 45 -24.63 10.62 9.27
C ASN A 45 -23.94 9.57 8.38
N LEU A 46 -23.42 9.96 7.22
CA LEU A 46 -22.55 9.13 6.39
C LEU A 46 -21.09 9.34 6.81
N TYR A 47 -20.41 8.28 7.17
CA TYR A 47 -18.98 8.28 7.50
C TYR A 47 -18.18 7.69 6.33
N THR A 48 -17.27 8.50 5.77
CA THR A 48 -16.42 8.09 4.66
C THR A 48 -14.96 8.10 5.10
N PHE A 49 -14.30 6.96 4.99
CA PHE A 49 -12.85 6.83 5.20
C PHE A 49 -12.13 7.04 3.87
N VAL A 50 -11.23 8.00 3.81
CA VAL A 50 -10.46 8.32 2.61
C VAL A 50 -8.98 8.11 2.91
N ILE A 51 -8.29 7.34 2.06
CA ILE A 51 -6.85 7.18 2.10
C ILE A 51 -6.29 7.72 0.79
N ASN A 52 -5.50 8.80 0.86
CA ASN A 52 -4.81 9.39 -0.27
C ASN A 52 -3.38 8.86 -0.30
N LEU A 53 -2.92 8.42 -1.44
CA LEU A 53 -1.56 7.93 -1.66
C LEU A 53 -1.16 8.06 -3.13
N ASN A 54 0.17 8.01 -3.42
CA ASN A 54 0.70 8.08 -4.78
C ASN A 54 0.20 6.92 -5.65
N ASP A 55 -0.11 7.21 -6.90
CA ASP A 55 -0.74 6.29 -7.87
C ASP A 55 -0.04 4.94 -8.05
N TYR A 56 1.26 4.86 -7.78
CA TYR A 56 1.96 3.60 -8.00
C TYR A 56 1.69 2.53 -6.91
N TRP A 57 0.96 2.87 -5.83
CA TRP A 57 0.54 1.92 -4.80
C TRP A 57 -0.19 0.71 -5.41
N LYS A 58 -1.00 0.95 -6.44
CA LYS A 58 -1.78 -0.09 -7.14
C LYS A 58 -0.92 -1.20 -7.76
N TYR A 59 0.30 -0.86 -8.20
CA TYR A 59 1.24 -1.84 -8.73
C TYR A 59 1.94 -2.64 -7.63
N LEU A 60 2.12 -2.05 -6.44
CA LEU A 60 2.61 -2.79 -5.28
C LEU A 60 1.54 -3.72 -4.71
N GLU A 61 0.28 -3.30 -4.74
CA GLU A 61 -0.87 -4.06 -4.25
C GLU A 61 -1.18 -5.23 -5.19
N ASN A 62 -1.42 -4.94 -6.46
CA ASN A 62 -1.93 -5.90 -7.43
C ASN A 62 -0.82 -6.58 -8.26
N GLY A 63 0.40 -6.06 -8.19
CA GLY A 63 1.48 -6.50 -9.06
C GLY A 63 1.34 -6.03 -10.51
N VAL A 64 2.16 -6.59 -11.38
CA VAL A 64 2.14 -6.39 -12.83
C VAL A 64 2.54 -7.69 -13.51
N ASN A 65 1.79 -8.15 -14.48
CA ASN A 65 2.15 -9.33 -15.29
C ASN A 65 3.36 -9.03 -16.17
N GLY A 66 4.27 -9.99 -16.25
CA GLY A 66 5.36 -9.96 -17.19
C GLY A 66 4.93 -10.38 -18.59
N THR A 67 5.89 -10.38 -19.54
CA THR A 67 5.67 -10.90 -20.89
C THR A 67 5.67 -12.42 -20.92
N ALA A 68 6.32 -13.09 -19.95
CA ALA A 68 6.44 -14.53 -19.84
C ALA A 68 5.75 -15.11 -18.59
N VAL A 69 5.48 -14.29 -17.56
CA VAL A 69 4.90 -14.74 -16.29
C VAL A 69 3.62 -13.98 -16.03
N ASP A 70 2.54 -14.71 -15.77
CA ASP A 70 1.28 -14.15 -15.28
C ASP A 70 1.31 -14.14 -13.75
N ASN A 71 1.20 -12.95 -13.16
CA ASN A 71 1.15 -12.72 -11.71
C ASN A 71 -0.29 -12.51 -11.21
N GLY A 72 -1.30 -12.78 -12.02
CA GLY A 72 -2.72 -12.58 -11.68
C GLY A 72 -3.13 -11.11 -11.62
N SER A 73 -2.35 -10.21 -12.21
CA SER A 73 -2.60 -8.76 -12.17
C SER A 73 -3.44 -8.29 -13.36
N THR A 74 -4.22 -7.23 -13.14
CA THR A 74 -4.88 -6.49 -14.23
C THR A 74 -3.90 -5.60 -15.02
N TYR A 75 -2.69 -5.35 -14.47
CA TYR A 75 -1.62 -4.58 -15.11
C TYR A 75 -0.64 -5.52 -15.81
N SER A 76 -0.06 -5.09 -16.93
CA SER A 76 0.90 -5.91 -17.69
C SER A 76 1.98 -5.06 -18.36
N PHE A 77 3.18 -5.64 -18.47
CA PHE A 77 4.27 -5.13 -19.31
C PHE A 77 4.17 -5.58 -20.77
N LYS A 78 3.16 -6.36 -21.17
CA LYS A 78 2.97 -6.78 -22.56
C LYS A 78 2.83 -5.55 -23.47
N GLY A 79 3.70 -5.42 -24.45
CA GLY A 79 3.75 -4.25 -25.35
C GLY A 79 4.31 -2.96 -24.71
N LYS A 80 4.94 -3.05 -23.54
CA LYS A 80 5.51 -1.91 -22.81
C LYS A 80 6.96 -2.18 -22.45
N THR A 81 7.74 -1.11 -22.31
CA THR A 81 9.12 -1.17 -21.81
C THR A 81 9.18 -0.69 -20.37
N VAL A 82 10.06 -1.30 -19.57
CA VAL A 82 10.40 -0.80 -18.24
C VAL A 82 11.41 0.33 -18.39
N ASN A 83 11.17 1.45 -17.73
CA ASN A 83 12.05 2.62 -17.78
C ASN A 83 13.38 2.30 -17.07
N THR A 84 14.44 2.13 -17.86
CA THR A 84 15.79 1.78 -17.38
C THR A 84 16.39 2.89 -16.51
N ASP A 85 16.15 4.17 -16.83
CA ASP A 85 16.69 5.30 -16.06
C ASP A 85 16.04 5.37 -14.67
N ALA A 86 14.75 5.01 -14.55
CA ALA A 86 14.08 4.89 -13.26
C ALA A 86 14.69 3.76 -12.42
N ILE A 87 15.05 2.63 -13.05
CA ILE A 87 15.74 1.52 -12.36
C ILE A 87 17.15 1.92 -11.95
N GLU A 88 17.88 2.67 -12.77
CA GLU A 88 19.21 3.17 -12.42
C GLU A 88 19.17 4.09 -11.19
N LYS A 89 18.22 5.01 -11.15
CA LYS A 89 17.98 5.85 -9.96
C LYS A 89 17.62 5.00 -8.73
N TRP A 90 16.76 4.02 -8.90
CA TRP A 90 16.36 3.11 -7.82
C TRP A 90 17.55 2.31 -7.26
N ILE A 91 18.45 1.79 -8.11
CA ILE A 91 19.69 1.11 -7.72
C ILE A 91 20.53 2.02 -6.82
N THR A 92 20.71 3.29 -7.26
CA THR A 92 21.48 4.30 -6.52
C THR A 92 20.86 4.62 -5.16
N VAL A 93 19.53 4.86 -5.10
CA VAL A 93 18.81 5.16 -3.86
C VAL A 93 18.86 4.00 -2.87
N LYS A 94 18.79 2.76 -3.38
CA LYS A 94 18.89 1.53 -2.56
C LYS A 94 20.33 1.19 -2.15
N GLY A 95 21.33 1.88 -2.68
CA GLY A 95 22.73 1.56 -2.41
C GLY A 95 23.15 0.19 -2.94
N ILE A 96 22.53 -0.29 -4.02
CA ILE A 96 22.84 -1.60 -4.61
C ILE A 96 24.17 -1.50 -5.34
N VAL A 97 25.16 -2.25 -4.87
CA VAL A 97 26.49 -2.33 -5.49
C VAL A 97 26.51 -3.51 -6.46
N PRO A 98 26.87 -3.29 -7.75
CA PRO A 98 27.03 -4.39 -8.70
C PRO A 98 28.15 -5.34 -8.26
N HIS A 99 27.87 -6.65 -8.26
CA HIS A 99 28.89 -7.65 -7.99
C HIS A 99 29.69 -8.01 -9.24
N SER A 100 30.94 -8.41 -9.06
CA SER A 100 31.80 -8.87 -10.15
C SER A 100 31.26 -10.14 -10.79
N ILE A 101 31.15 -10.12 -12.13
CA ILE A 101 30.81 -11.29 -12.94
C ILE A 101 31.98 -11.52 -13.90
N ASN A 102 32.60 -12.72 -13.85
CA ASN A 102 33.78 -13.05 -14.65
C ASN A 102 34.88 -11.98 -14.56
N ASN A 103 35.23 -11.57 -13.34
CA ASN A 103 36.24 -10.55 -13.03
C ASN A 103 35.94 -9.14 -13.62
N LYS A 104 34.72 -8.87 -14.03
CA LYS A 104 34.28 -7.55 -14.48
C LYS A 104 33.10 -7.07 -13.62
N VAL A 105 33.19 -5.84 -13.11
CA VAL A 105 32.09 -5.21 -12.38
C VAL A 105 31.23 -4.45 -13.40
N PRO A 106 29.96 -4.81 -13.60
CA PRO A 106 29.08 -4.09 -14.51
C PRO A 106 28.81 -2.67 -14.00
N SER A 107 28.63 -1.72 -14.91
CA SER A 107 28.18 -0.37 -14.52
C SER A 107 26.74 -0.40 -14.01
N THR A 108 26.35 0.62 -13.20
CA THR A 108 24.97 0.77 -12.72
C THR A 108 23.97 0.74 -13.87
N LYS A 109 24.30 1.36 -14.99
CA LYS A 109 23.46 1.36 -16.21
C LYS A 109 23.29 -0.04 -16.82
N GLN A 110 24.36 -0.83 -16.88
CA GLN A 110 24.28 -2.23 -17.34
C GLN A 110 23.42 -3.07 -16.40
N LEU A 111 23.59 -2.91 -15.09
CA LEU A 111 22.76 -3.58 -14.10
C LEU A 111 21.28 -3.17 -14.22
N ALA A 112 21.00 -1.86 -14.39
CA ALA A 112 19.66 -1.34 -14.62
C ALA A 112 19.00 -1.95 -15.85
N TYR A 113 19.74 -2.10 -16.95
CA TYR A 113 19.25 -2.75 -18.16
C TYR A 113 18.85 -4.23 -17.92
N VAL A 114 19.69 -4.99 -17.23
CA VAL A 114 19.40 -6.41 -16.92
C VAL A 114 18.17 -6.53 -16.02
N ILE A 115 18.08 -5.70 -14.98
CA ILE A 115 16.94 -5.66 -14.07
C ILE A 115 15.66 -5.26 -14.82
N SER A 116 15.71 -4.23 -15.67
CA SER A 116 14.55 -3.79 -16.46
C SER A 116 14.02 -4.90 -17.37
N ARG A 117 14.91 -5.65 -18.01
CA ARG A 117 14.52 -6.81 -18.82
C ARG A 117 13.92 -7.94 -17.99
N SER A 118 14.49 -8.20 -16.82
CA SER A 118 13.94 -9.20 -15.89
C SER A 118 12.54 -8.80 -15.43
N ILE A 119 12.34 -7.53 -15.05
CA ILE A 119 11.02 -7.01 -14.66
C ILE A 119 10.02 -7.11 -15.83
N ALA A 120 10.42 -6.72 -17.04
CA ALA A 120 9.57 -6.83 -18.23
C ALA A 120 9.14 -8.26 -18.50
N ARG A 121 10.03 -9.23 -18.32
CA ARG A 121 9.78 -10.66 -18.56
C ARG A 121 8.95 -11.30 -17.48
N ASN A 122 9.32 -11.08 -16.21
CA ASN A 122 8.76 -11.80 -15.07
C ASN A 122 7.61 -11.03 -14.39
N GLY A 123 7.47 -9.73 -14.66
CA GLY A 123 6.52 -8.88 -13.98
C GLY A 123 6.95 -8.54 -12.54
N ILE A 124 5.98 -8.07 -11.79
CA ILE A 124 6.09 -7.74 -10.36
C ILE A 124 4.95 -8.45 -9.64
N LYS A 125 5.26 -9.28 -8.66
CA LYS A 125 4.24 -9.94 -7.84
C LYS A 125 3.59 -8.91 -6.90
N GLY A 126 2.25 -8.90 -6.83
CA GLY A 126 1.48 -8.10 -5.89
C GLY A 126 1.70 -8.56 -4.44
N GLY A 127 1.67 -7.62 -3.53
CA GLY A 127 1.88 -7.89 -2.11
C GLY A 127 0.62 -7.82 -1.25
N HIS A 128 -0.48 -7.27 -1.79
CA HIS A 128 -1.77 -7.10 -1.10
C HIS A 128 -1.62 -6.43 0.28
N TYR A 129 -0.69 -5.47 0.39
CA TYR A 129 -0.29 -4.85 1.65
C TYR A 129 -1.43 -4.11 2.35
N LEU A 130 -2.27 -3.40 1.58
CA LEU A 130 -3.43 -2.70 2.11
C LEU A 130 -4.48 -3.68 2.62
N ASN A 131 -4.79 -4.73 1.84
CA ASN A 131 -5.72 -5.77 2.25
C ASN A 131 -5.24 -6.51 3.51
N ASN A 132 -3.96 -6.87 3.56
CA ASN A 132 -3.35 -7.49 4.74
C ASN A 132 -3.40 -6.55 5.96
N SER A 133 -3.28 -5.25 5.76
CA SER A 133 -3.40 -4.26 6.83
C SER A 133 -4.83 -4.17 7.35
N LEU A 134 -5.82 -4.16 6.47
CA LEU A 134 -7.24 -4.17 6.83
C LEU A 134 -7.60 -5.39 7.70
N GLN A 135 -7.11 -6.56 7.30
CA GLN A 135 -7.35 -7.80 8.05
C GLN A 135 -6.64 -7.81 9.40
N SER A 136 -5.33 -7.47 9.43
CA SER A 136 -4.52 -7.56 10.65
C SER A 136 -4.87 -6.52 11.71
N THR A 137 -5.48 -5.40 11.34
CA THR A 137 -5.95 -4.38 12.28
C THR A 137 -7.40 -4.59 12.71
N ASN A 138 -8.08 -5.62 12.22
CA ASN A 138 -9.52 -5.80 12.40
C ASN A 138 -10.34 -4.54 12.08
N PHE A 139 -9.91 -3.79 11.09
CA PHE A 139 -10.41 -2.45 10.79
C PHE A 139 -11.94 -2.38 10.71
N ILE A 140 -12.56 -3.30 9.99
CA ILE A 140 -14.02 -3.35 9.83
C ILE A 140 -14.73 -3.67 11.16
N ASN A 141 -14.22 -4.64 11.92
CA ASN A 141 -14.80 -5.01 13.20
C ASN A 141 -14.73 -3.87 14.22
N ASN A 142 -13.60 -3.16 14.27
CA ASN A 142 -13.45 -2.00 15.16
C ASN A 142 -14.47 -0.88 14.83
N ILE A 143 -14.76 -0.68 13.54
CA ILE A 143 -15.80 0.27 13.11
C ILE A 143 -17.19 -0.23 13.54
N ILE A 144 -17.51 -1.51 13.33
CA ILE A 144 -18.80 -2.11 13.72
C ILE A 144 -19.00 -2.01 15.23
N GLU A 145 -17.97 -2.30 16.02
CA GLU A 145 -18.03 -2.16 17.48
C GLU A 145 -18.35 -0.73 17.92
N GLU A 146 -17.71 0.25 17.30
CA GLU A 146 -17.92 1.65 17.64
C GLU A 146 -19.35 2.11 17.29
N PHE A 147 -19.88 1.67 16.15
CA PHE A 147 -21.29 1.90 15.81
C PHE A 147 -22.23 1.22 16.79
N SER A 148 -21.98 -0.02 17.17
CA SER A 148 -22.83 -0.78 18.11
C SER A 148 -22.91 -0.12 19.48
N LYS A 149 -21.78 0.41 19.98
CA LYS A 149 -21.76 1.18 21.24
C LYS A 149 -22.67 2.41 21.16
N GLN A 150 -22.62 3.14 20.05
CA GLN A 150 -23.44 4.34 19.87
C GLN A 150 -24.93 4.02 19.84
N VAL A 151 -25.34 2.98 19.11
CA VAL A 151 -26.74 2.54 19.03
C VAL A 151 -27.24 2.13 20.41
N ASN A 152 -26.44 1.39 21.18
CA ASN A 152 -26.82 0.97 22.54
C ASN A 152 -27.00 2.16 23.50
N ILE A 153 -26.14 3.20 23.38
CA ILE A 153 -26.27 4.42 24.19
C ILE A 153 -27.58 5.15 23.84
N GLU A 154 -27.95 5.24 22.58
CA GLU A 154 -29.19 5.89 22.15
C GLU A 154 -30.43 5.12 22.58
N ILE A 155 -30.43 3.80 22.49
CA ILE A 155 -31.53 2.95 22.97
C ILE A 155 -31.72 3.12 24.48
N ASN A 156 -30.64 3.11 25.26
CA ASN A 156 -30.71 3.29 26.71
C ASN A 156 -31.30 4.65 27.11
N LYS A 157 -30.89 5.73 26.41
CA LYS A 157 -31.49 7.06 26.64
C LYS A 157 -32.97 7.11 26.36
N ILE A 158 -33.45 6.44 25.31
CA ILE A 158 -34.87 6.38 24.98
C ILE A 158 -35.65 5.60 26.05
N THR A 159 -35.09 4.51 26.57
CA THR A 159 -35.74 3.70 27.64
C THR A 159 -35.77 4.41 28.98
N GLU A 160 -34.77 5.22 29.31
CA GLU A 160 -34.75 6.02 30.55
C GLU A 160 -35.74 7.19 30.55
N VAL A 161 -36.13 7.72 29.39
CA VAL A 161 -37.08 8.83 29.25
C VAL A 161 -38.56 8.35 29.35
N ASN A 162 -38.83 7.06 29.18
CA ASN A 162 -40.18 6.49 29.16
C ASN A 162 -40.57 5.76 30.47
N ILE A 163 -39.85 5.97 31.58
CA ILE A 163 -40.18 5.52 32.93
C ILE A 163 -40.45 6.73 33.81
#